data_18891f2108ddcb437bfce35ca6af7126
#
_entry.id   18891f2108ddcb437bfce35ca6af7126
#
_cell.length_a   1.000
_cell.length_b   1.000
_cell.length_c   1.000
_cell.angle_alpha   90.00
_cell.angle_beta   90.00
_cell.angle_gamma   90.00
#
_symmetry.space_group_name_H-M   'P 1'
#
loop_
_entity.id
_entity.type
_entity.pdbx_description
1 polymer ?
#
loop_
_entity_poly.entity_id
_entity_poly.type
_entity_poly.pdbx_seq_one_letter_code
_entity_poly.pdbx_strand_id
1 'polypeptide(L)'
;MTPEALIDTDRWPLDNTALHEQLHSIFCAENVVVLPGFIRHEYIDELVRESEELMTVSHRSEVNGKVNVVAYDQFPAHSLLRALYEWDGLMNFVGKVLGEVKLFRYADELGALNLSSMIDGDYLGWHFDQTDFVVSVALQPSISGGEFKNAARIRSADNDNEDIVRAVRNGERPDLVRVEPMTPGTLMVFNGRWSLHQVSPIVGDVTRHVALLAYDTKPGTESNQELKFTRYGRMPA
;
A
#
# COMPACT_ATOMS: atom_id res chain seq x y z
N MET A 1 -7.81 -18.55 13.19
CA MET A 1 -8.65 -17.91 12.16
C MET A 1 -7.99 -18.10 10.81
N THR A 2 -8.75 -18.36 9.74
CA THR A 2 -8.19 -18.42 8.39
C THR A 2 -8.07 -17.00 7.83
N PRO A 3 -7.03 -16.65 7.05
CA PRO A 3 -6.89 -15.30 6.46
C PRO A 3 -8.09 -14.90 5.57
N GLU A 4 -8.71 -15.86 4.92
CA GLU A 4 -9.91 -15.65 4.10
C GLU A 4 -11.10 -15.10 4.91
N ALA A 5 -11.22 -15.49 6.19
CA ALA A 5 -12.29 -14.97 7.05
C ALA A 5 -12.22 -13.46 7.27
N LEU A 6 -11.03 -12.84 7.11
CA LEU A 6 -10.86 -11.40 7.20
C LEU A 6 -11.54 -10.67 6.03
N ILE A 7 -11.77 -11.34 4.90
CA ILE A 7 -12.22 -10.72 3.66
C ILE A 7 -13.74 -10.81 3.54
N ASP A 8 -14.35 -9.73 3.11
CA ASP A 8 -15.77 -9.71 2.73
C ASP A 8 -15.96 -10.35 1.35
N THR A 9 -15.97 -11.71 1.35
CA THR A 9 -16.15 -12.51 0.13
C THR A 9 -17.55 -12.43 -0.46
N ASP A 10 -18.54 -11.98 0.31
CA ASP A 10 -19.89 -11.71 -0.21
C ASP A 10 -19.88 -10.48 -1.12
N ARG A 11 -19.11 -9.48 -0.76
CA ARG A 11 -18.92 -8.27 -1.54
C ARG A 11 -17.85 -8.42 -2.63
N TRP A 12 -16.77 -9.13 -2.32
CA TRP A 12 -15.61 -9.31 -3.18
C TRP A 12 -15.33 -10.81 -3.36
N PRO A 13 -16.10 -11.53 -4.19
CA PRO A 13 -15.92 -12.96 -4.41
C PRO A 13 -14.62 -13.23 -5.18
N LEU A 14 -13.58 -13.68 -4.46
CA LEU A 14 -12.20 -13.77 -4.93
C LEU A 14 -11.99 -14.72 -6.14
N ASP A 15 -12.91 -15.67 -6.37
CA ASP A 15 -12.85 -16.63 -7.47
C ASP A 15 -13.76 -16.25 -8.65
N ASN A 16 -14.37 -15.06 -8.64
CA ASN A 16 -15.31 -14.64 -9.68
C ASN A 16 -14.58 -14.06 -10.90
N THR A 17 -14.61 -14.79 -12.03
CA THR A 17 -13.93 -14.41 -13.26
C THR A 17 -14.44 -13.06 -13.82
N ALA A 18 -15.76 -12.80 -13.78
CA ALA A 18 -16.30 -11.54 -14.27
C ALA A 18 -15.83 -10.33 -13.43
N LEU A 19 -15.68 -10.53 -12.11
CA LEU A 19 -15.10 -9.53 -11.23
C LEU A 19 -13.62 -9.28 -11.60
N HIS A 20 -12.84 -10.34 -11.86
CA HIS A 20 -11.43 -10.20 -12.25
C HIS A 20 -11.30 -9.38 -13.55
N GLU A 21 -12.08 -9.70 -14.57
CA GLU A 21 -12.09 -8.99 -15.85
C GLU A 21 -12.46 -7.51 -15.66
N GLN A 22 -13.48 -7.24 -14.85
CA GLN A 22 -13.90 -5.87 -14.52
C GLN A 22 -12.77 -5.10 -13.80
N LEU A 23 -12.18 -5.67 -12.75
CA LEU A 23 -11.12 -5.02 -11.98
C LEU A 23 -9.86 -4.81 -12.82
N HIS A 24 -9.51 -5.79 -13.66
CA HIS A 24 -8.42 -5.65 -14.61
C HIS A 24 -8.65 -4.52 -15.60
N SER A 25 -9.87 -4.41 -16.16
CA SER A 25 -10.24 -3.31 -17.04
C SER A 25 -10.11 -1.95 -16.35
N ILE A 26 -10.54 -1.83 -15.09
CA ILE A 26 -10.37 -0.62 -14.28
C ILE A 26 -8.88 -0.32 -14.07
N PHE A 27 -8.09 -1.32 -13.70
CA PHE A 27 -6.64 -1.14 -13.51
C PHE A 27 -5.95 -0.68 -14.78
N CYS A 28 -6.31 -1.25 -15.94
CA CYS A 28 -5.81 -0.83 -17.24
C CYS A 28 -6.22 0.60 -17.61
N ALA A 29 -7.43 1.02 -17.26
CA ALA A 29 -7.93 2.35 -17.54
C ALA A 29 -7.38 3.42 -16.60
N GLU A 30 -7.35 3.14 -15.30
CA GLU A 30 -7.16 4.12 -14.22
C GLU A 30 -5.79 4.03 -13.52
N ASN A 31 -5.03 2.95 -13.73
CA ASN A 31 -3.79 2.62 -13.00
C ASN A 31 -3.96 2.41 -11.48
N VAL A 32 -5.18 2.32 -11.03
CA VAL A 32 -5.55 2.09 -9.64
C VAL A 32 -6.87 1.33 -9.57
N VAL A 33 -6.94 0.40 -8.63
CA VAL A 33 -8.17 -0.28 -8.22
C VAL A 33 -8.33 -0.08 -6.72
N VAL A 34 -9.51 0.36 -6.30
CA VAL A 34 -9.86 0.61 -4.90
C VAL A 34 -11.06 -0.25 -4.54
N LEU A 35 -10.93 -1.09 -3.51
CA LEU A 35 -11.94 -2.04 -3.06
C LEU A 35 -12.36 -1.70 -1.62
N PRO A 36 -13.33 -0.78 -1.41
CA PRO A 36 -13.76 -0.38 -0.08
C PRO A 36 -14.45 -1.53 0.66
N GLY A 37 -14.12 -1.69 1.96
CA GLY A 37 -14.67 -2.78 2.77
C GLY A 37 -14.23 -4.16 2.26
N PHE A 38 -13.02 -4.28 1.73
CA PHE A 38 -12.42 -5.56 1.36
C PHE A 38 -12.16 -6.41 2.62
N ILE A 39 -11.66 -5.77 3.68
CA ILE A 39 -11.61 -6.40 5.00
C ILE A 39 -12.96 -6.19 5.69
N ARG A 40 -13.51 -7.24 6.27
CA ARG A 40 -14.76 -7.19 7.05
C ARG A 40 -14.62 -6.22 8.22
N HIS A 41 -15.65 -5.41 8.43
CA HIS A 41 -15.65 -4.35 9.45
C HIS A 41 -15.36 -4.88 10.85
N GLU A 42 -15.83 -6.07 11.19
CA GLU A 42 -15.68 -6.72 12.49
C GLU A 42 -14.22 -6.98 12.90
N TYR A 43 -13.28 -7.01 11.94
CA TYR A 43 -11.86 -7.22 12.20
C TYR A 43 -11.03 -5.92 12.25
N ILE A 44 -11.62 -4.78 11.91
CA ILE A 44 -10.87 -3.52 11.82
C ILE A 44 -10.29 -3.13 13.18
N ASP A 45 -11.07 -3.19 14.25
CA ASP A 45 -10.60 -2.83 15.60
C ASP A 45 -9.47 -3.74 16.09
N GLU A 46 -9.47 -5.03 15.68
CA GLU A 46 -8.40 -5.96 16.01
C GLU A 46 -7.12 -5.64 15.24
N LEU A 47 -7.24 -5.33 13.95
CA LEU A 47 -6.12 -4.92 13.10
C LEU A 47 -5.52 -3.57 13.52
N VAL A 48 -6.34 -2.63 13.97
CA VAL A 48 -5.88 -1.35 14.51
C VAL A 48 -5.11 -1.58 15.80
N ARG A 49 -5.62 -2.40 16.73
CA ARG A 49 -4.94 -2.75 17.97
C ARG A 49 -3.60 -3.43 17.72
N GLU A 50 -3.55 -4.40 16.78
CA GLU A 50 -2.30 -5.02 16.34
C GLU A 50 -1.31 -3.95 15.82
N SER A 51 -1.81 -2.99 15.04
CA SER A 51 -0.98 -1.91 14.49
C SER A 51 -0.42 -0.99 15.58
N GLU A 52 -1.21 -0.65 16.60
CA GLU A 52 -0.76 0.15 17.74
C GLU A 52 0.30 -0.58 18.58
N GLU A 53 0.14 -1.88 18.80
CA GLU A 53 1.14 -2.71 19.49
C GLU A 53 2.45 -2.76 18.71
N LEU A 54 2.38 -2.95 17.40
CA LEU A 54 3.54 -2.98 16.50
C LEU A 54 4.28 -1.64 16.41
N MET A 55 3.61 -0.51 16.65
CA MET A 55 4.25 0.80 16.68
C MET A 55 5.42 0.88 17.68
N THR A 56 5.39 0.09 18.75
CA THR A 56 6.44 0.08 19.79
C THR A 56 7.81 -0.38 19.27
N VAL A 57 7.84 -1.10 18.15
CA VAL A 57 9.06 -1.59 17.50
C VAL A 57 9.33 -0.91 16.14
N SER A 58 8.56 0.12 15.80
CA SER A 58 8.71 0.82 14.54
C SER A 58 10.00 1.63 14.44
N HIS A 59 10.52 1.76 13.23
CA HIS A 59 11.58 2.71 12.89
C HIS A 59 10.97 4.01 12.36
N ARG A 60 11.52 5.14 12.80
CA ARG A 60 11.17 6.46 12.27
C ARG A 60 11.91 6.73 10.97
N SER A 61 11.25 6.57 9.85
CA SER A 61 11.80 6.86 8.51
C SER A 61 11.51 8.31 8.11
N GLU A 62 12.51 8.95 7.51
CA GLU A 62 12.41 10.31 6.95
C GLU A 62 12.59 10.33 5.42
N VAL A 63 12.45 9.17 4.78
CA VAL A 63 12.49 9.07 3.32
C VAL A 63 11.22 9.64 2.71
N ASN A 64 11.36 10.66 1.88
CA ASN A 64 10.27 11.39 1.22
C ASN A 64 9.25 12.03 2.16
N GLY A 65 9.53 12.13 3.45
CA GLY A 65 8.61 12.65 4.46
C GLY A 65 8.91 12.07 5.83
N LYS A 66 7.87 11.86 6.63
CA LYS A 66 7.98 11.30 7.98
C LYS A 66 6.93 10.22 8.18
N VAL A 67 7.36 9.03 8.58
CA VAL A 67 6.50 7.88 8.81
C VAL A 67 7.15 6.89 9.77
N ASN A 68 6.39 6.26 10.65
CA ASN A 68 6.85 5.13 11.44
C ASN A 68 6.61 3.85 10.65
N VAL A 69 7.62 3.01 10.52
CA VAL A 69 7.57 1.79 9.70
C VAL A 69 7.93 0.58 10.54
N VAL A 70 7.08 -0.43 10.52
CA VAL A 70 7.36 -1.75 11.09
C VAL A 70 7.75 -2.67 9.93
N ALA A 71 8.89 -3.34 10.04
CA ALA A 71 9.40 -4.27 9.03
C ALA A 71 8.78 -5.67 9.16
N TYR A 72 8.78 -6.47 8.10
CA TYR A 72 8.14 -7.78 8.05
C TYR A 72 8.61 -8.74 9.15
N ASP A 73 9.90 -8.80 9.44
CA ASP A 73 10.48 -9.68 10.47
C ASP A 73 10.06 -9.31 11.91
N GLN A 74 9.46 -8.13 12.11
CA GLN A 74 8.92 -7.67 13.40
C GLN A 74 7.46 -8.10 13.62
N PHE A 75 6.77 -8.59 12.59
CA PHE A 75 5.41 -9.12 12.74
C PHE A 75 5.45 -10.49 13.41
N PRO A 76 4.76 -10.69 14.53
CA PRO A 76 4.74 -11.98 15.21
C PRO A 76 4.03 -13.06 14.36
N ALA A 77 4.30 -14.32 14.63
CA ALA A 77 3.72 -15.43 13.87
C ALA A 77 2.18 -15.52 13.95
N HIS A 78 1.57 -14.89 14.97
CA HIS A 78 0.11 -14.84 15.14
C HIS A 78 -0.52 -13.56 14.55
N SER A 79 0.26 -12.69 13.92
CA SER A 79 -0.22 -11.45 13.29
C SER A 79 -1.26 -11.74 12.21
N LEU A 80 -2.39 -11.03 12.24
CA LEU A 80 -3.42 -11.11 11.21
C LEU A 80 -2.96 -10.50 9.89
N LEU A 81 -2.21 -9.40 9.95
CA LEU A 81 -1.62 -8.75 8.77
C LEU A 81 -0.60 -9.68 8.10
N ARG A 82 0.23 -10.36 8.89
CA ARG A 82 1.18 -11.35 8.37
C ARG A 82 0.45 -12.53 7.73
N ALA A 83 -0.56 -13.07 8.40
CA ALA A 83 -1.36 -14.18 7.87
C ALA A 83 -2.06 -13.78 6.55
N LEU A 84 -2.58 -12.55 6.46
CA LEU A 84 -3.18 -12.02 5.24
C LEU A 84 -2.16 -11.91 4.09
N TYR A 85 -0.97 -11.39 4.36
CA TYR A 85 0.12 -11.28 3.39
C TYR A 85 0.61 -12.65 2.90
N GLU A 86 0.78 -13.61 3.83
CA GLU A 86 1.28 -14.95 3.52
C GLU A 86 0.24 -15.86 2.84
N TRP A 87 -1.02 -15.44 2.77
CA TRP A 87 -2.07 -16.22 2.15
C TRP A 87 -2.04 -16.15 0.61
N ASP A 88 -1.92 -17.30 -0.05
CA ASP A 88 -1.88 -17.40 -1.50
C ASP A 88 -3.16 -16.92 -2.18
N GLY A 89 -4.32 -17.02 -1.51
CA GLY A 89 -5.60 -16.55 -2.03
C GLY A 89 -5.57 -15.06 -2.36
N LEU A 90 -5.03 -14.21 -1.46
CA LEU A 90 -4.90 -12.78 -1.72
C LEU A 90 -3.88 -12.50 -2.85
N MET A 91 -2.72 -13.14 -2.80
CA MET A 91 -1.70 -12.96 -3.85
C MET A 91 -2.24 -13.35 -5.23
N ASN A 92 -2.97 -14.46 -5.33
CA ASN A 92 -3.59 -14.91 -6.57
C ASN A 92 -4.67 -13.94 -7.05
N PHE A 93 -5.52 -13.43 -6.14
CA PHE A 93 -6.53 -12.42 -6.47
C PHE A 93 -5.89 -11.15 -7.04
N VAL A 94 -4.83 -10.64 -6.41
CA VAL A 94 -4.07 -9.48 -6.93
C VAL A 94 -3.51 -9.78 -8.32
N GLY A 95 -2.98 -10.99 -8.55
CA GLY A 95 -2.49 -11.42 -9.87
C GLY A 95 -3.59 -11.38 -10.95
N LYS A 96 -4.85 -11.74 -10.59
CA LYS A 96 -6.01 -11.63 -11.48
C LYS A 96 -6.34 -10.17 -11.81
N VAL A 97 -6.34 -9.30 -10.80
CA VAL A 97 -6.54 -7.85 -10.99
C VAL A 97 -5.50 -7.26 -11.95
N LEU A 98 -4.27 -7.73 -11.88
CA LEU A 98 -3.17 -7.30 -12.75
C LEU A 98 -3.17 -7.94 -14.16
N GLY A 99 -4.15 -8.80 -14.49
CA GLY A 99 -4.28 -9.44 -15.80
C GLY A 99 -3.70 -10.85 -15.88
N GLU A 100 -4.07 -11.71 -14.96
CA GLU A 100 -3.63 -13.12 -14.89
C GLU A 100 -2.11 -13.27 -14.67
N VAL A 101 -1.49 -12.30 -14.02
CA VAL A 101 -0.06 -12.30 -13.78
C VAL A 101 0.27 -13.22 -12.61
N LYS A 102 1.24 -14.11 -12.81
CA LYS A 102 1.81 -14.89 -11.70
C LYS A 102 2.64 -13.98 -10.81
N LEU A 103 2.27 -13.90 -9.54
CA LEU A 103 2.99 -13.13 -8.53
C LEU A 103 3.84 -14.01 -7.62
N PHE A 104 4.84 -13.38 -7.05
CA PHE A 104 5.73 -13.91 -6.03
C PHE A 104 5.76 -12.93 -4.85
N ARG A 105 5.84 -13.46 -3.63
CA ARG A 105 6.12 -12.62 -2.47
C ARG A 105 7.51 -12.01 -2.58
N TYR A 106 7.63 -10.80 -2.10
CA TYR A 106 8.92 -10.12 -2.03
C TYR A 106 9.89 -10.94 -1.17
N ALA A 107 11.12 -11.14 -1.65
CA ALA A 107 12.14 -11.91 -0.93
C ALA A 107 12.85 -11.11 0.17
N ASP A 108 12.49 -9.84 0.31
CA ASP A 108 13.06 -8.90 1.29
C ASP A 108 12.54 -9.21 2.69
N GLU A 109 13.40 -9.66 3.59
CA GLU A 109 13.08 -9.95 4.98
C GLU A 109 12.55 -8.75 5.78
N LEU A 110 12.78 -7.51 5.32
CA LEU A 110 12.27 -6.29 5.94
C LEU A 110 11.07 -5.73 5.17
N GLY A 111 11.13 -5.76 3.84
CA GLY A 111 10.19 -5.06 2.96
C GLY A 111 9.00 -5.88 2.45
N ALA A 112 8.94 -7.18 2.76
CA ALA A 112 7.89 -8.08 2.27
C ALA A 112 6.48 -7.65 2.69
N LEU A 113 6.32 -7.33 3.96
CA LEU A 113 5.14 -6.67 4.53
C LEU A 113 5.64 -5.53 5.41
N ASN A 114 5.00 -4.38 5.34
CA ASN A 114 5.28 -3.33 6.31
C ASN A 114 4.02 -2.59 6.74
N LEU A 115 4.03 -2.14 8.00
CA LEU A 115 3.03 -1.23 8.53
C LEU A 115 3.60 0.18 8.46
N SER A 116 2.91 1.06 7.75
CA SER A 116 3.18 2.50 7.70
C SER A 116 2.21 3.24 8.61
N SER A 117 2.75 3.85 9.68
CA SER A 117 1.98 4.55 10.70
C SER A 117 2.41 6.01 10.77
N MET A 118 1.46 6.91 10.66
CA MET A 118 1.70 8.35 10.58
C MET A 118 0.92 9.07 11.69
N ILE A 119 1.66 9.86 12.49
CA ILE A 119 1.11 10.68 13.58
C ILE A 119 0.94 12.13 13.14
N ASP A 120 0.43 12.98 14.01
CA ASP A 120 0.24 14.42 13.75
C ASP A 120 1.50 15.07 13.14
N GLY A 121 1.32 15.82 12.06
CA GLY A 121 2.39 16.46 11.31
C GLY A 121 3.17 15.56 10.35
N ASP A 122 2.95 14.25 10.36
CA ASP A 122 3.59 13.32 9.41
C ASP A 122 3.00 13.44 8.01
N TYR A 123 3.82 13.16 7.01
CA TYR A 123 3.43 13.20 5.61
C TYR A 123 4.37 12.36 4.75
N LEU A 124 3.95 12.01 3.56
CA LEU A 124 4.84 11.55 2.49
C LEU A 124 4.71 12.52 1.30
N GLY A 125 5.81 13.16 0.94
CA GLY A 125 5.86 14.07 -0.20
C GLY A 125 5.66 13.35 -1.54
N TRP A 126 5.49 14.10 -2.61
CA TRP A 126 5.34 13.56 -3.94
C TRP A 126 6.51 12.68 -4.36
N HIS A 127 6.25 11.42 -4.66
CA HIS A 127 7.24 10.43 -5.08
C HIS A 127 6.64 9.38 -6.02
N PHE A 128 7.52 8.60 -6.61
CA PHE A 128 7.21 7.35 -7.32
C PHE A 128 7.81 6.19 -6.56
N ASP A 129 7.19 5.03 -6.63
CA ASP A 129 7.74 3.82 -6.06
C ASP A 129 8.81 3.17 -6.96
N GLN A 130 9.61 2.28 -6.36
CA GLN A 130 10.57 1.46 -7.10
C GLN A 130 9.90 0.23 -7.72
N THR A 131 8.80 -0.26 -7.13
CA THR A 131 8.02 -1.40 -7.61
C THR A 131 7.01 -0.98 -8.67
N ASP A 132 6.69 -1.89 -9.59
CA ASP A 132 5.73 -1.62 -10.66
C ASP A 132 4.35 -1.32 -10.08
N PHE A 133 3.92 -2.09 -9.10
CA PHE A 133 2.65 -1.89 -8.39
C PHE A 133 2.83 -2.01 -6.88
N VAL A 134 1.87 -1.48 -6.15
CA VAL A 134 1.77 -1.54 -4.68
C VAL A 134 0.40 -2.06 -4.29
N VAL A 135 0.37 -2.91 -3.28
CA VAL A 135 -0.85 -3.38 -2.63
C VAL A 135 -0.90 -2.82 -1.23
N SER A 136 -1.97 -2.14 -0.88
CA SER A 136 -2.14 -1.54 0.44
C SER A 136 -3.50 -1.87 1.05
N VAL A 137 -3.53 -2.00 2.37
CA VAL A 137 -4.77 -2.15 3.16
C VAL A 137 -4.84 -0.99 4.13
N ALA A 138 -5.87 -0.14 3.98
CA ALA A 138 -6.15 0.93 4.90
C ALA A 138 -6.78 0.37 6.18
N LEU A 139 -6.20 0.70 7.34
CA LEU A 139 -6.65 0.18 8.63
C LEU A 139 -7.34 1.27 9.45
N GLN A 140 -6.69 2.43 9.59
CA GLN A 140 -7.20 3.57 10.33
C GLN A 140 -6.85 4.88 9.61
N PRO A 141 -7.83 5.74 9.30
CA PRO A 141 -7.54 7.09 8.82
C PRO A 141 -7.18 8.01 10.01
N SER A 142 -6.52 9.13 9.71
CA SER A 142 -6.41 10.27 10.63
C SER A 142 -7.73 11.01 10.77
N ILE A 143 -7.84 11.91 11.77
CA ILE A 143 -9.01 12.77 11.93
C ILE A 143 -9.16 13.71 10.73
N SER A 144 -8.05 14.28 10.27
CA SER A 144 -8.01 15.17 9.12
C SER A 144 -6.65 15.04 8.41
N GLY A 145 -6.58 15.42 7.16
CA GLY A 145 -5.39 15.15 6.34
C GLY A 145 -5.19 13.66 6.06
N GLY A 146 -3.96 13.25 5.81
CA GLY A 146 -3.64 11.85 5.51
C GLY A 146 -4.24 11.33 4.20
N GLU A 147 -4.69 12.24 3.34
CA GLU A 147 -5.25 11.88 2.03
C GLU A 147 -4.18 11.28 1.14
N PHE A 148 -4.49 10.13 0.54
CA PHE A 148 -3.68 9.57 -0.54
C PHE A 148 -4.04 10.28 -1.84
N LYS A 149 -3.13 11.12 -2.33
CA LYS A 149 -3.26 11.86 -3.59
C LYS A 149 -2.45 11.17 -4.67
N ASN A 150 -3.10 10.93 -5.81
CA ASN A 150 -2.55 10.16 -6.90
C ASN A 150 -2.72 10.90 -8.24
N ALA A 151 -1.60 11.12 -8.93
CA ALA A 151 -1.55 11.55 -10.33
C ALA A 151 -1.11 10.36 -11.18
N ALA A 152 -2.10 9.59 -11.64
CA ALA A 152 -1.87 8.34 -12.35
C ALA A 152 -1.26 8.57 -13.74
N ARG A 153 -0.36 7.67 -14.15
CA ARG A 153 0.25 7.62 -15.49
C ARG A 153 0.90 8.91 -15.97
N ILE A 154 1.44 9.73 -15.09
CA ILE A 154 2.08 10.97 -15.56
C ILE A 154 3.48 10.75 -16.13
N ARG A 155 4.07 9.56 -15.96
CA ARG A 155 5.27 9.13 -16.66
C ARG A 155 5.11 7.71 -17.22
N SER A 156 6.03 7.29 -18.09
CA SER A 156 6.12 5.95 -18.67
C SER A 156 7.58 5.50 -18.77
N ALA A 157 7.82 4.26 -19.25
CA ALA A 157 9.18 3.75 -19.49
C ALA A 157 9.98 4.60 -20.49
N ASP A 158 9.29 5.23 -21.45
CA ASP A 158 9.91 5.98 -22.54
C ASP A 158 9.89 7.50 -22.31
N ASN A 159 9.20 7.98 -21.27
CA ASN A 159 9.04 9.41 -21.01
C ASN A 159 8.79 9.71 -19.52
N ASP A 160 9.75 10.37 -18.89
CA ASP A 160 9.64 10.79 -17.49
C ASP A 160 8.71 11.99 -17.28
N ASN A 161 8.30 12.70 -18.35
CA ASN A 161 7.37 13.84 -18.30
C ASN A 161 7.72 14.90 -17.24
N GLU A 162 9.00 15.24 -17.11
CA GLU A 162 9.53 16.08 -16.03
C GLU A 162 8.74 17.39 -15.84
N ASP A 163 8.30 18.03 -16.94
CA ASP A 163 7.53 19.27 -16.87
C ASP A 163 6.18 19.06 -16.21
N ILE A 164 5.47 17.97 -16.55
CA ILE A 164 4.18 17.64 -15.95
C ILE A 164 4.37 17.24 -14.48
N VAL A 165 5.39 16.42 -14.19
CA VAL A 165 5.73 16.04 -12.82
C VAL A 165 6.00 17.26 -11.96
N ARG A 166 6.78 18.24 -12.47
CA ARG A 166 7.05 19.49 -11.78
C ARG A 166 5.77 20.31 -11.58
N ALA A 167 4.93 20.44 -12.60
CA ALA A 167 3.68 21.18 -12.52
C ALA A 167 2.70 20.57 -11.49
N VAL A 168 2.62 19.23 -11.41
CA VAL A 168 1.83 18.55 -10.36
C VAL A 168 2.39 18.85 -8.98
N ARG A 169 3.72 18.72 -8.79
CA ARG A 169 4.38 19.01 -7.51
C ARG A 169 4.16 20.44 -7.03
N ASN A 170 4.10 21.40 -7.97
CA ASN A 170 3.84 22.80 -7.68
C ASN A 170 2.36 23.13 -7.50
N GLY A 171 1.44 22.17 -7.68
CA GLY A 171 0.00 22.39 -7.59
C GLY A 171 -0.60 23.12 -8.81
N GLU A 172 0.12 23.20 -9.93
CA GLU A 172 -0.30 23.87 -11.17
C GLU A 172 -1.23 22.98 -12.01
N ARG A 173 -1.28 21.68 -11.73
CA ARG A 173 -2.11 20.68 -12.44
C ARG A 173 -3.00 19.89 -11.47
N PRO A 174 -3.90 20.56 -10.72
CA PRO A 174 -4.82 19.87 -9.81
C PRO A 174 -5.81 18.95 -10.56
N ASP A 175 -6.05 19.19 -11.85
CA ASP A 175 -6.87 18.38 -12.74
C ASP A 175 -6.33 16.94 -12.93
N LEU A 176 -5.02 16.73 -12.74
CA LEU A 176 -4.37 15.42 -12.82
C LEU A 176 -4.34 14.67 -11.49
N VAL A 177 -4.71 15.31 -10.40
CA VAL A 177 -4.61 14.74 -9.06
C VAL A 177 -5.96 14.26 -8.57
N ARG A 178 -6.04 12.99 -8.20
CA ARG A 178 -7.22 12.41 -7.52
C ARG A 178 -6.89 12.09 -6.07
N VAL A 179 -7.88 12.18 -5.20
CA VAL A 179 -7.83 11.65 -3.83
C VAL A 179 -8.48 10.28 -3.86
N GLU A 180 -7.69 9.25 -3.60
CA GLU A 180 -8.22 7.89 -3.55
C GLU A 180 -8.81 7.61 -2.15
N PRO A 181 -10.01 7.02 -2.08
CA PRO A 181 -10.66 6.75 -0.80
C PRO A 181 -9.91 5.63 -0.05
N MET A 182 -9.38 5.95 1.13
CA MET A 182 -8.67 5.01 2.01
C MET A 182 -9.44 4.83 3.32
N THR A 183 -10.73 4.45 3.21
CA THR A 183 -11.56 4.11 4.37
C THR A 183 -11.09 2.79 5.01
N PRO A 184 -11.36 2.57 6.32
CA PRO A 184 -10.97 1.33 6.99
C PRO A 184 -11.42 0.07 6.24
N GLY A 185 -10.51 -0.89 6.09
CA GLY A 185 -10.76 -2.13 5.36
C GLY A 185 -10.64 -2.03 3.83
N THR A 186 -10.26 -0.88 3.28
CA THR A 186 -10.04 -0.72 1.83
C THR A 186 -8.75 -1.42 1.39
N LEU A 187 -8.85 -2.31 0.40
CA LEU A 187 -7.71 -2.78 -0.39
C LEU A 187 -7.53 -1.87 -1.59
N MET A 188 -6.31 -1.41 -1.83
CA MET A 188 -5.94 -0.65 -3.02
C MET A 188 -4.76 -1.31 -3.72
N VAL A 189 -4.87 -1.46 -5.03
CA VAL A 189 -3.78 -1.87 -5.92
C VAL A 189 -3.54 -0.73 -6.91
N PHE A 190 -2.34 -0.18 -6.94
CA PHE A 190 -2.03 0.91 -7.87
C PHE A 190 -0.63 0.77 -8.47
N ASN A 191 -0.41 1.40 -9.62
CA ASN A 191 0.84 1.35 -10.34
C ASN A 191 1.80 2.44 -9.83
N GLY A 192 2.52 2.16 -8.75
CA GLY A 192 3.34 3.12 -8.02
C GLY A 192 4.52 3.67 -8.82
N ARG A 193 5.12 2.87 -9.70
CA ARG A 193 6.24 3.29 -10.55
C ARG A 193 5.86 4.42 -11.51
N TRP A 194 4.63 4.41 -12.04
CA TRP A 194 4.19 5.32 -13.09
C TRP A 194 3.24 6.43 -12.61
N SER A 195 2.82 6.35 -11.36
CA SER A 195 1.89 7.28 -10.74
C SER A 195 2.60 8.12 -9.68
N LEU A 196 2.62 9.43 -9.85
CA LEU A 196 3.15 10.34 -8.83
C LEU A 196 2.14 10.45 -7.70
N HIS A 197 2.54 10.13 -6.48
CA HIS A 197 1.63 10.11 -5.35
C HIS A 197 2.23 10.69 -4.08
N GLN A 198 1.36 11.07 -3.16
CA GLN A 198 1.73 11.59 -1.84
C GLN A 198 0.68 11.24 -0.79
N VAL A 199 1.05 11.37 0.47
CA VAL A 199 0.12 11.42 1.60
C VAL A 199 0.20 12.82 2.21
N SER A 200 -0.93 13.53 2.23
CA SER A 200 -0.99 14.89 2.80
C SER A 200 -0.70 14.87 4.31
N PRO A 201 -0.26 15.98 4.91
CA PRO A 201 0.03 16.03 6.33
C PRO A 201 -1.14 15.53 7.20
N ILE A 202 -0.80 14.72 8.20
CA ILE A 202 -1.73 14.24 9.21
C ILE A 202 -2.07 15.40 10.16
N VAL A 203 -3.34 15.51 10.53
CA VAL A 203 -3.79 16.50 11.51
C VAL A 203 -4.66 15.79 12.55
N GLY A 204 -4.28 15.94 13.81
CA GLY A 204 -5.00 15.39 14.97
C GLY A 204 -4.28 14.19 15.62
N ASP A 205 -4.86 13.71 16.69
CA ASP A 205 -4.27 12.72 17.61
C ASP A 205 -4.56 11.25 17.23
N VAL A 206 -5.29 11.00 16.14
CA VAL A 206 -5.53 9.63 15.63
C VAL A 206 -4.46 9.26 14.61
N THR A 207 -3.69 8.23 14.92
CA THR A 207 -2.64 7.70 14.04
C THR A 207 -3.25 7.08 12.78
N ARG A 208 -2.75 7.48 11.62
CA ARG A 208 -3.11 6.81 10.36
C ARG A 208 -2.29 5.53 10.18
N HIS A 209 -2.96 4.38 10.00
CA HIS A 209 -2.33 3.08 9.78
C HIS A 209 -2.67 2.51 8.39
N VAL A 210 -1.64 2.09 7.66
CA VAL A 210 -1.78 1.38 6.37
C VAL A 210 -0.76 0.24 6.32
N ALA A 211 -1.22 -0.97 6.02
CA ALA A 211 -0.35 -2.09 5.70
C ALA A 211 0.00 -2.08 4.20
N LEU A 212 1.28 -2.30 3.88
CA LEU A 212 1.80 -2.42 2.52
C LEU A 212 2.28 -3.84 2.30
N LEU A 213 1.72 -4.52 1.31
CA LEU A 213 1.96 -5.92 0.98
C LEU A 213 2.77 -5.98 -0.32
N ALA A 214 4.02 -6.42 -0.24
CA ALA A 214 4.91 -6.40 -1.39
C ALA A 214 4.89 -7.74 -2.15
N TYR A 215 4.46 -7.66 -3.39
CA TYR A 215 4.53 -8.75 -4.37
C TYR A 215 5.25 -8.26 -5.63
N ASP A 216 5.81 -9.18 -6.40
CA ASP A 216 6.47 -8.88 -7.67
C ASP A 216 6.13 -9.94 -8.72
N THR A 217 6.31 -9.60 -9.98
CA THR A 217 6.19 -10.53 -11.13
C THR A 217 7.42 -11.42 -11.30
N LYS A 218 8.49 -11.13 -10.57
CA LYS A 218 9.76 -11.87 -10.62
C LYS A 218 10.05 -12.49 -9.24
N PRO A 219 10.51 -13.73 -9.19
CA PRO A 219 10.95 -14.33 -7.93
C PRO A 219 12.26 -13.70 -7.45
N GLY A 220 12.45 -13.65 -6.14
CA GLY A 220 13.69 -13.17 -5.53
C GLY A 220 13.89 -11.65 -5.56
N THR A 221 12.84 -10.86 -5.88
CA THR A 221 12.93 -9.41 -5.83
C THR A 221 13.01 -8.93 -4.38
N GLU A 222 13.93 -8.00 -4.14
CA GLU A 222 14.14 -7.35 -2.84
C GLU A 222 14.54 -5.89 -3.01
N SER A 223 14.38 -5.10 -1.96
CA SER A 223 14.83 -3.71 -1.91
C SER A 223 16.37 -3.64 -1.90
N ASN A 224 16.93 -2.57 -2.46
CA ASN A 224 18.35 -2.33 -2.34
C ASN A 224 18.75 -1.99 -0.90
N GLN A 225 20.06 -2.09 -0.60
CA GLN A 225 20.58 -1.88 0.75
C GLN A 225 20.33 -0.46 1.29
N GLU A 226 20.43 0.55 0.43
CA GLU A 226 20.19 1.94 0.80
C GLU A 226 18.74 2.15 1.26
N LEU A 227 17.78 1.60 0.50
CA LEU A 227 16.36 1.68 0.87
C LEU A 227 16.08 0.90 2.16
N LYS A 228 16.65 -0.28 2.35
CA LYS A 228 16.51 -1.04 3.60
C LYS A 228 16.98 -0.23 4.79
N PHE A 229 18.19 0.34 4.71
CA PHE A 229 18.77 1.11 5.79
C PHE A 229 17.98 2.41 6.08
N THR A 230 17.63 3.16 5.05
CA THR A 230 16.93 4.44 5.22
C THR A 230 15.47 4.26 5.69
N ARG A 231 14.81 3.18 5.26
CA ARG A 231 13.41 2.93 5.60
C ARG A 231 13.23 2.19 6.93
N TYR A 232 14.15 1.28 7.28
CA TYR A 232 14.04 0.42 8.48
C TYR A 232 15.14 0.68 9.50
N GLY A 233 16.12 1.56 9.24
CA GLY A 233 17.22 1.88 10.14
C GLY A 233 18.25 0.76 10.33
N ARG A 234 18.12 -0.35 9.59
CA ARG A 234 18.94 -1.54 9.73
C ARG A 234 18.94 -2.41 8.48
N MET A 235 19.85 -3.37 8.45
CA MET A 235 19.85 -4.47 7.50
C MET A 235 19.17 -5.70 8.14
N PRO A 236 18.76 -6.70 7.34
CA PRO A 236 18.35 -8.01 7.86
C PRO A 236 19.43 -8.62 8.75
N ALA A 237 19.02 -9.45 9.74
CA ALA A 237 19.93 -10.11 10.67
C ALA A 237 20.82 -11.16 10.00
#